data_43ac26920913542ab08efea87c08019b
#
_entry.id   43ac26920913542ab08efea87c08019b
#
_cell.length_a   1.000
_cell.length_b   1.000
_cell.length_c   1.000
_cell.angle_alpha   90.00
_cell.angle_beta   90.00
_cell.angle_gamma   90.00
#
_symmetry.space_group_name_H-M   'P 1'
#
loop_
_entity.id
_entity.type
_entity.pdbx_description
1 polymer ?
#
loop_
_entity_poly.entity_id
_entity_poly.type
_entity_poly.pdbx_seq_one_letter_code
_entity_poly.pdbx_strand_id
1 'polypeptide(L)'
;MNKLIWEQQTPRRLAKRLNAYCSIRGRNLHIHWQDSTSTFAVCRGNELPVHVARVIRLKEKWSDGHNRLKELYEKYLLSGISFSPADMVIDVGANIGELSLYLQRNFSVIPVCCEPDPTEHRCLEANLNDTEHTLIKDALWNEPGEAEFSLGNDKGDSSLILGRTSLPTIPVQRTTLDIVYAEVLVPKGADRIRLLKLEAEGAEPEILQGTKSTLDKIDYIAADLGPERGPDRQNTVAECVNYLLGRNFELLKVNPKRSVYLFGNTERPS
;
A
#
# COMPACT_ATOMS: atom_id res chain seq x y z
N MET A 1 16.76 -19.92 12.40
CA MET A 1 16.95 -20.78 11.21
C MET A 1 17.61 -19.91 10.15
N ASN A 2 18.82 -20.28 9.67
CA ASN A 2 19.74 -19.40 8.94
C ASN A 2 19.14 -18.80 7.64
N LYS A 3 19.27 -17.47 7.47
CA LYS A 3 18.88 -16.69 6.28
C LYS A 3 19.44 -17.27 4.98
N LEU A 4 20.70 -17.68 4.99
CA LEU A 4 21.47 -18.27 3.85
C LEU A 4 20.85 -19.55 3.25
N ILE A 5 20.13 -20.37 4.04
CA ILE A 5 19.59 -21.65 3.56
C ILE A 5 18.36 -21.47 2.67
N TRP A 6 17.70 -20.32 2.75
CA TRP A 6 16.46 -20.05 2.01
C TRP A 6 16.72 -19.38 0.65
N GLU A 7 17.77 -18.59 0.55
CA GLU A 7 18.12 -17.83 -0.66
C GLU A 7 18.66 -18.69 -1.81
N GLN A 8 19.13 -19.92 -1.50
CA GLN A 8 19.67 -20.86 -2.50
C GLN A 8 18.63 -21.85 -3.05
N GLN A 9 17.36 -21.75 -2.68
CA GLN A 9 16.33 -22.69 -3.12
C GLN A 9 15.55 -22.18 -4.32
N THR A 10 15.19 -23.11 -5.21
CA THR A 10 14.19 -22.78 -6.23
C THR A 10 12.86 -22.40 -5.58
N PRO A 11 12.12 -21.42 -6.14
CA PRO A 11 10.84 -20.96 -5.57
C PRO A 11 9.84 -22.11 -5.31
N ARG A 12 9.80 -23.09 -6.19
CA ARG A 12 8.93 -24.28 -6.03
C ARG A 12 9.32 -25.15 -4.84
N ARG A 13 10.62 -25.31 -4.54
CA ARG A 13 11.08 -26.03 -3.33
C ARG A 13 10.75 -25.26 -2.07
N LEU A 14 10.90 -23.94 -2.11
CA LEU A 14 10.53 -23.07 -1.00
C LEU A 14 9.04 -23.16 -0.68
N ALA A 15 8.16 -23.09 -1.69
CA ALA A 15 6.73 -23.26 -1.51
C ALA A 15 6.38 -24.59 -0.83
N LYS A 16 6.97 -25.71 -1.27
CA LYS A 16 6.78 -27.03 -0.62
C LYS A 16 7.17 -27.03 0.87
N ARG A 17 8.29 -26.41 1.23
CA ARG A 17 8.75 -26.34 2.63
C ARG A 17 7.87 -25.44 3.49
N LEU A 18 7.38 -24.31 2.95
CA LEU A 18 6.45 -23.45 3.64
C LEU A 18 5.11 -24.14 3.87
N ASN A 19 4.61 -24.90 2.89
CA ASN A 19 3.40 -25.71 3.06
C ASN A 19 3.56 -26.76 4.17
N ALA A 20 4.68 -27.48 4.21
CA ALA A 20 4.96 -28.43 5.28
C ALA A 20 5.00 -27.72 6.66
N TYR A 21 5.65 -26.57 6.75
CA TYR A 21 5.69 -25.77 7.97
C TYR A 21 4.29 -25.31 8.40
N CYS A 22 3.46 -24.81 7.48
CA CYS A 22 2.09 -24.40 7.76
C CYS A 22 1.23 -25.59 8.24
N SER A 23 1.33 -26.74 7.57
CA SER A 23 0.61 -27.98 7.92
C SER A 23 0.95 -28.46 9.33
N ILE A 24 2.24 -28.52 9.70
CA ILE A 24 2.70 -28.91 11.06
C ILE A 24 2.12 -27.96 12.13
N ARG A 25 1.89 -26.71 11.80
CA ARG A 25 1.32 -25.69 12.69
C ARG A 25 -0.21 -25.60 12.63
N GLY A 26 -0.88 -26.51 11.93
CA GLY A 26 -2.34 -26.51 11.77
C GLY A 26 -2.89 -25.29 11.02
N ARG A 27 -2.08 -24.64 10.18
CA ARG A 27 -2.47 -23.46 9.43
C ARG A 27 -3.08 -23.89 8.10
N ASN A 28 -4.28 -23.43 7.82
CA ASN A 28 -4.98 -23.71 6.53
C ASN A 28 -4.49 -22.76 5.43
N LEU A 29 -3.18 -22.88 5.09
CA LEU A 29 -2.53 -22.09 4.05
C LEU A 29 -1.93 -23.02 3.00
N HIS A 30 -2.15 -22.67 1.73
CA HIS A 30 -1.53 -23.32 0.58
C HIS A 30 -0.73 -22.29 -0.21
N ILE A 31 0.56 -22.58 -0.41
CA ILE A 31 1.51 -21.69 -1.10
C ILE A 31 2.03 -22.42 -2.31
N HIS A 32 1.92 -21.82 -3.48
CA HIS A 32 2.50 -22.36 -4.71
C HIS A 32 3.20 -21.26 -5.51
N TRP A 33 4.26 -21.65 -6.22
CA TRP A 33 4.95 -20.74 -7.13
C TRP A 33 4.22 -20.68 -8.46
N GLN A 34 3.99 -19.49 -8.96
CA GLN A 34 3.36 -19.22 -10.25
C GLN A 34 4.38 -18.60 -11.21
N ASP A 35 4.74 -19.36 -12.24
CA ASP A 35 5.80 -18.95 -13.18
C ASP A 35 5.35 -17.75 -14.05
N SER A 36 4.09 -17.68 -14.45
CA SER A 36 3.55 -16.62 -15.30
C SER A 36 3.68 -15.22 -14.69
N THR A 37 3.52 -15.11 -13.39
CA THR A 37 3.63 -13.86 -12.63
C THR A 37 4.96 -13.73 -11.90
N SER A 38 5.75 -14.82 -11.83
CA SER A 38 6.96 -14.91 -10.99
C SER A 38 6.70 -14.54 -9.52
N THR A 39 5.60 -15.05 -8.95
CA THR A 39 5.16 -14.79 -7.57
C THR A 39 4.78 -16.06 -6.84
N PHE A 40 4.68 -15.98 -5.51
CA PHE A 40 4.02 -17.00 -4.70
C PHE A 40 2.54 -16.66 -4.59
N ALA A 41 1.66 -17.55 -5.01
CA ALA A 41 0.23 -17.46 -4.75
C ALA A 41 -0.07 -18.11 -3.40
N VAL A 42 -0.60 -17.33 -2.47
CA VAL A 42 -0.95 -17.75 -1.10
C VAL A 42 -2.46 -17.85 -1.00
N CYS A 43 -2.98 -19.05 -0.78
CA CYS A 43 -4.40 -19.32 -0.61
C CYS A 43 -4.67 -19.66 0.86
N ARG A 44 -5.70 -19.06 1.45
CA ARG A 44 -6.20 -19.38 2.78
C ARG A 44 -7.53 -20.15 2.62
N GLY A 45 -7.51 -21.46 2.89
CA GLY A 45 -8.69 -22.27 2.68
C GLY A 45 -9.17 -22.15 1.23
N ASN A 46 -10.42 -21.71 1.05
CA ASN A 46 -11.06 -21.52 -0.26
C ASN A 46 -11.02 -20.05 -0.74
N GLU A 47 -10.28 -19.16 -0.03
CA GLU A 47 -10.15 -17.78 -0.47
C GLU A 47 -9.33 -17.68 -1.78
N LEU A 48 -9.60 -16.62 -2.56
CA LEU A 48 -8.81 -16.30 -3.73
C LEU A 48 -7.35 -16.03 -3.33
N PRO A 49 -6.40 -16.42 -4.17
CA PRO A 49 -4.98 -16.27 -3.88
C PRO A 49 -4.58 -14.80 -3.68
N VAL A 50 -3.51 -14.60 -2.90
CA VAL A 50 -2.79 -13.34 -2.86
C VAL A 50 -1.35 -13.59 -3.35
N HIS A 51 -0.93 -12.81 -4.32
CA HIS A 51 0.38 -12.89 -4.95
C HIS A 51 1.43 -12.11 -4.15
N VAL A 52 2.53 -12.76 -3.82
CA VAL A 52 3.64 -12.20 -3.03
C VAL A 52 4.96 -12.57 -3.68
N ALA A 53 5.82 -11.61 -3.98
CA ALA A 53 7.13 -11.88 -4.59
C ALA A 53 8.25 -12.05 -3.54
N ARG A 54 8.23 -11.24 -2.48
CA ARG A 54 9.32 -11.20 -1.48
C ARG A 54 9.19 -12.33 -0.45
N VAL A 55 10.21 -13.19 -0.38
CA VAL A 55 10.23 -14.38 0.49
C VAL A 55 10.14 -14.03 1.97
N ILE A 56 10.78 -12.95 2.42
CA ILE A 56 10.71 -12.52 3.82
C ILE A 56 9.29 -12.10 4.18
N ARG A 57 8.64 -11.33 3.30
CA ARG A 57 7.24 -10.91 3.47
C ARG A 57 6.31 -12.12 3.55
N LEU A 58 6.52 -13.10 2.67
CA LEU A 58 5.77 -14.35 2.68
C LEU A 58 5.87 -15.06 4.03
N LYS A 59 7.06 -15.12 4.63
CA LYS A 59 7.27 -15.75 5.95
C LYS A 59 6.72 -14.93 7.10
N GLU A 60 7.00 -13.64 7.15
CA GLU A 60 6.70 -12.79 8.29
C GLU A 60 5.24 -12.35 8.34
N LYS A 61 4.59 -12.21 7.18
CA LYS A 61 3.25 -11.62 7.08
C LYS A 61 2.16 -12.61 6.66
N TRP A 62 2.51 -13.67 5.93
CA TRP A 62 1.55 -14.58 5.34
C TRP A 62 1.58 -16.00 5.90
N SER A 63 2.70 -16.43 6.47
CA SER A 63 2.83 -17.80 7.00
C SER A 63 2.43 -17.96 8.46
N ASP A 64 2.03 -16.90 9.16
CA ASP A 64 1.64 -16.95 10.57
C ASP A 64 0.18 -17.41 10.81
N GLY A 65 -0.64 -17.42 9.76
CA GLY A 65 -2.05 -17.81 9.82
C GLY A 65 -3.02 -16.66 10.12
N HIS A 66 -2.53 -15.45 10.38
CA HIS A 66 -3.38 -14.26 10.58
C HIS A 66 -4.02 -13.77 9.28
N ASN A 67 -5.17 -13.12 9.36
CA ASN A 67 -5.81 -12.49 8.21
C ASN A 67 -5.17 -11.11 7.96
N ARG A 68 -4.08 -11.12 7.21
CA ARG A 68 -3.28 -9.93 6.90
C ARG A 68 -4.10 -8.81 6.25
N LEU A 69 -5.03 -9.14 5.37
CA LEU A 69 -5.86 -8.14 4.70
C LEU A 69 -6.74 -7.39 5.71
N LYS A 70 -7.38 -8.12 6.62
CA LYS A 70 -8.22 -7.55 7.68
C LYS A 70 -7.39 -6.72 8.67
N GLU A 71 -6.19 -7.20 9.03
CA GLU A 71 -5.28 -6.48 9.91
C GLU A 71 -4.91 -5.09 9.38
N LEU A 72 -4.72 -4.95 8.06
CA LEU A 72 -4.46 -3.64 7.45
C LEU A 72 -5.68 -2.73 7.50
N TYR A 73 -6.88 -3.25 7.23
CA TYR A 73 -8.11 -2.50 7.38
C TYR A 73 -8.27 -1.94 8.81
N GLU A 74 -7.96 -2.75 9.81
CA GLU A 74 -7.97 -2.33 11.22
C GLU A 74 -6.80 -1.37 11.56
N LYS A 75 -5.59 -1.62 11.02
CA LYS A 75 -4.41 -0.74 11.19
C LYS A 75 -4.74 0.69 10.78
N TYR A 76 -5.39 0.86 9.62
CA TYR A 76 -5.75 2.17 9.06
C TYR A 76 -7.04 2.76 9.64
N LEU A 77 -7.61 2.16 10.69
CA LEU A 77 -8.78 2.68 11.44
C LEU A 77 -10.06 2.78 10.60
N LEU A 78 -10.18 1.99 9.54
CA LEU A 78 -11.25 2.10 8.55
C LEU A 78 -12.59 1.51 8.99
N SER A 79 -12.64 0.77 10.10
CA SER A 79 -13.87 0.16 10.62
C SER A 79 -14.99 1.14 10.97
N GLY A 80 -14.70 2.45 11.00
CA GLY A 80 -15.70 3.51 11.22
C GLY A 80 -16.15 4.21 9.94
N ILE A 81 -15.63 3.79 8.77
CA ILE A 81 -15.99 4.36 7.48
C ILE A 81 -16.99 3.43 6.80
N SER A 82 -18.10 3.98 6.33
CA SER A 82 -19.03 3.27 5.46
C SER A 82 -18.54 3.38 4.02
N PHE A 83 -18.35 2.24 3.36
CA PHE A 83 -18.01 2.16 1.94
C PHE A 83 -19.23 1.68 1.15
N SER A 84 -19.42 2.26 -0.02
CA SER A 84 -20.44 1.87 -1.00
C SER A 84 -19.77 1.24 -2.24
N PRO A 85 -20.48 0.37 -2.98
CA PRO A 85 -20.01 -0.08 -4.27
C PRO A 85 -19.65 1.09 -5.19
N ALA A 86 -18.53 0.95 -5.91
CA ALA A 86 -17.96 1.97 -6.79
C ALA A 86 -17.38 3.24 -6.08
N ASP A 87 -17.34 3.29 -4.75
CA ASP A 87 -16.54 4.32 -4.06
C ASP A 87 -15.07 4.25 -4.53
N MET A 88 -14.51 5.39 -4.89
CA MET A 88 -13.12 5.46 -5.30
C MET A 88 -12.20 5.54 -4.09
N VAL A 89 -11.21 4.66 -4.04
CA VAL A 89 -10.19 4.61 -2.98
C VAL A 89 -8.82 4.74 -3.59
N ILE A 90 -8.05 5.74 -3.15
CA ILE A 90 -6.66 5.92 -3.58
C ILE A 90 -5.74 5.31 -2.52
N ASP A 91 -4.91 4.35 -2.94
CA ASP A 91 -3.96 3.65 -2.09
C ASP A 91 -2.53 4.03 -2.51
N VAL A 92 -1.92 4.97 -1.79
CA VAL A 92 -0.55 5.43 -2.04
C VAL A 92 0.42 4.57 -1.24
N GLY A 93 1.45 4.06 -1.94
CA GLY A 93 2.31 3.00 -1.41
C GLY A 93 1.50 1.71 -1.26
N ALA A 94 0.79 1.34 -2.34
CA ALA A 94 -0.13 0.21 -2.33
C ALA A 94 0.57 -1.13 -2.12
N ASN A 95 1.88 -1.18 -2.37
CA ASN A 95 2.69 -2.38 -2.26
C ASN A 95 2.09 -3.52 -3.11
N ILE A 96 1.80 -4.69 -2.56
CA ILE A 96 1.12 -5.77 -3.29
C ILE A 96 -0.41 -5.63 -3.34
N GLY A 97 -0.98 -4.51 -2.89
CA GLY A 97 -2.42 -4.22 -2.94
C GLY A 97 -3.26 -4.86 -1.84
N GLU A 98 -2.66 -5.19 -0.68
CA GLU A 98 -3.33 -5.92 0.40
C GLU A 98 -4.58 -5.17 0.90
N LEU A 99 -4.48 -3.86 1.15
CA LEU A 99 -5.61 -3.05 1.62
C LEU A 99 -6.66 -2.87 0.53
N SER A 100 -6.23 -2.51 -0.66
CA SER A 100 -7.10 -2.34 -1.83
C SER A 100 -7.89 -3.61 -2.15
N LEU A 101 -7.23 -4.77 -2.08
CA LEU A 101 -7.85 -6.08 -2.27
C LEU A 101 -8.90 -6.38 -1.18
N TYR A 102 -8.63 -6.03 0.09
CA TYR A 102 -9.61 -6.18 1.16
C TYR A 102 -10.85 -5.31 0.92
N LEU A 103 -10.65 -4.04 0.62
CA LEU A 103 -11.73 -3.09 0.40
C LEU A 103 -12.57 -3.49 -0.83
N GLN A 104 -11.92 -3.89 -1.91
CA GLN A 104 -12.60 -4.34 -3.11
C GLN A 104 -13.44 -5.61 -2.85
N ARG A 105 -12.87 -6.63 -2.19
CA ARG A 105 -13.57 -7.91 -1.92
C ARG A 105 -14.76 -7.76 -0.97
N ASN A 106 -14.69 -6.82 -0.02
CA ASN A 106 -15.73 -6.68 1.00
C ASN A 106 -16.76 -5.58 0.70
N PHE A 107 -16.39 -4.57 -0.09
CA PHE A 107 -17.22 -3.39 -0.33
C PHE A 107 -17.40 -3.03 -1.79
N SER A 108 -16.74 -3.73 -2.72
CA SER A 108 -16.80 -3.48 -4.17
C SER A 108 -16.38 -2.06 -4.56
N VAL A 109 -15.40 -1.49 -3.85
CA VAL A 109 -14.80 -0.20 -4.18
C VAL A 109 -13.95 -0.30 -5.44
N ILE A 110 -13.66 0.84 -6.08
CA ILE A 110 -12.74 0.95 -7.21
C ILE A 110 -11.39 1.47 -6.70
N PRO A 111 -10.36 0.60 -6.57
CA PRO A 111 -9.04 1.03 -6.10
C PRO A 111 -8.23 1.71 -7.20
N VAL A 112 -7.56 2.78 -6.81
CA VAL A 112 -6.52 3.49 -7.57
C VAL A 112 -5.23 3.33 -6.80
N CYS A 113 -4.31 2.50 -7.28
CA CYS A 113 -3.13 2.09 -6.54
C CYS A 113 -1.88 2.74 -7.12
N CYS A 114 -1.12 3.45 -6.28
CA CYS A 114 0.16 4.05 -6.65
C CYS A 114 1.29 3.25 -6.01
N GLU A 115 2.12 2.58 -6.83
CA GLU A 115 3.24 1.76 -6.38
C GLU A 115 4.39 1.76 -7.39
N PRO A 116 5.49 2.46 -7.09
CA PRO A 116 6.61 2.58 -8.01
C PRO A 116 7.60 1.40 -7.97
N ASP A 117 7.63 0.57 -6.91
CA ASP A 117 8.50 -0.61 -6.85
C ASP A 117 8.02 -1.67 -7.87
N PRO A 118 8.81 -2.00 -8.91
CA PRO A 118 8.36 -2.90 -9.98
C PRO A 118 8.10 -4.32 -9.48
N THR A 119 8.71 -4.75 -8.38
CA THR A 119 8.48 -6.07 -7.79
C THR A 119 7.13 -6.13 -7.10
N GLU A 120 6.80 -5.11 -6.32
CA GLU A 120 5.52 -5.01 -5.63
C GLU A 120 4.40 -4.71 -6.63
N HIS A 121 4.63 -3.83 -7.59
CA HIS A 121 3.67 -3.48 -8.65
C HIS A 121 3.23 -4.72 -9.45
N ARG A 122 4.13 -5.63 -9.78
CA ARG A 122 3.79 -6.90 -10.46
C ARG A 122 2.86 -7.78 -9.60
N CYS A 123 3.08 -7.83 -8.30
CA CYS A 123 2.17 -8.54 -7.39
C CYS A 123 0.81 -7.84 -7.28
N LEU A 124 0.81 -6.51 -7.20
CA LEU A 124 -0.37 -5.66 -7.19
C LEU A 124 -1.25 -5.90 -8.42
N GLU A 125 -0.64 -5.88 -9.61
CA GLU A 125 -1.31 -6.19 -10.88
C GLU A 125 -1.95 -7.59 -10.87
N ALA A 126 -1.21 -8.61 -10.43
CA ALA A 126 -1.74 -9.97 -10.31
C ALA A 126 -2.88 -10.09 -9.27
N ASN A 127 -2.82 -9.32 -8.19
CA ASN A 127 -3.82 -9.34 -7.12
C ASN A 127 -5.13 -8.66 -7.51
N LEU A 128 -5.10 -7.64 -8.36
CA LEU A 128 -6.28 -6.88 -8.78
C LEU A 128 -6.79 -7.24 -10.18
N ASN A 129 -6.15 -8.19 -10.89
CA ASN A 129 -6.41 -8.50 -12.30
C ASN A 129 -7.89 -8.72 -12.64
N ASP A 130 -8.67 -9.33 -11.75
CA ASP A 130 -10.08 -9.64 -11.98
C ASP A 130 -11.06 -8.57 -11.44
N THR A 131 -10.57 -7.37 -11.16
CA THR A 131 -11.35 -6.27 -10.58
C THR A 131 -11.25 -5.00 -11.42
N GLU A 132 -12.24 -4.11 -11.30
CA GLU A 132 -12.10 -2.75 -11.82
C GLU A 132 -11.11 -1.98 -10.95
N HIS A 133 -10.05 -1.45 -11.55
CA HIS A 133 -8.98 -0.74 -10.84
C HIS A 133 -8.21 0.22 -11.75
N THR A 134 -7.34 1.02 -11.16
CA THR A 134 -6.34 1.84 -11.85
C THR A 134 -4.98 1.66 -11.17
N LEU A 135 -3.94 1.41 -11.94
CA LEU A 135 -2.57 1.26 -11.45
C LEU A 135 -1.70 2.41 -11.97
N ILE A 136 -0.99 3.06 -11.05
CA ILE A 136 -0.05 4.15 -11.31
C ILE A 136 1.34 3.68 -10.89
N LYS A 137 2.27 3.65 -11.84
CA LYS A 137 3.68 3.26 -11.60
C LYS A 137 4.55 4.42 -11.15
N ASP A 138 4.07 5.64 -11.35
CA ASP A 138 4.81 6.84 -10.98
C ASP A 138 4.77 7.03 -9.46
N ALA A 139 5.85 7.55 -8.92
CA ALA A 139 5.90 7.94 -7.52
C ALA A 139 5.14 9.26 -7.33
N LEU A 140 4.22 9.31 -6.37
CA LEU A 140 3.55 10.56 -6.04
C LEU A 140 4.49 11.50 -5.30
N TRP A 141 4.45 12.79 -5.67
CA TRP A 141 5.29 13.84 -5.13
C TRP A 141 4.57 15.19 -5.17
N ASN A 142 5.28 16.29 -4.82
CA ASN A 142 4.72 17.66 -4.88
C ASN A 142 4.79 18.30 -6.28
N GLU A 143 5.58 17.73 -7.19
CA GLU A 143 5.76 18.17 -8.56
C GLU A 143 6.14 17.00 -9.49
N PRO A 144 5.77 17.04 -10.78
CA PRO A 144 6.19 16.02 -11.74
C PRO A 144 7.69 16.10 -12.03
N GLY A 145 8.29 15.02 -12.53
CA GLY A 145 9.69 14.96 -12.92
C GLY A 145 10.29 13.56 -12.76
N GLU A 146 11.60 13.46 -12.77
CA GLU A 146 12.34 12.22 -12.55
C GLU A 146 12.97 12.20 -11.15
N ALA A 147 13.11 11.01 -10.59
CA ALA A 147 13.79 10.81 -9.32
C ALA A 147 14.45 9.44 -9.23
N GLU A 148 15.47 9.33 -8.36
CA GLU A 148 16.03 8.05 -7.94
C GLU A 148 15.17 7.47 -6.81
N PHE A 149 14.64 6.28 -7.02
CA PHE A 149 13.84 5.55 -6.05
C PHE A 149 14.67 4.44 -5.43
N SER A 150 14.87 4.50 -4.13
CA SER A 150 15.61 3.49 -3.37
C SER A 150 14.75 2.25 -3.20
N LEU A 151 15.20 1.13 -3.76
CA LEU A 151 14.53 -0.15 -3.57
C LEU A 151 14.80 -0.65 -2.16
N GLY A 152 13.75 -0.88 -1.41
CA GLY A 152 13.80 -1.50 -0.11
C GLY A 152 14.43 -2.89 -0.20
N ASN A 153 15.04 -3.32 0.92
CA ASN A 153 15.49 -4.69 1.02
C ASN A 153 14.28 -5.65 1.03
N ASP A 154 14.51 -6.91 1.35
CA ASP A 154 13.49 -7.98 1.36
C ASP A 154 12.17 -7.67 2.13
N LYS A 155 12.06 -6.54 2.85
CA LYS A 155 10.86 -6.13 3.60
C LYS A 155 9.91 -5.24 2.81
N GLY A 156 10.37 -4.67 1.68
CA GLY A 156 9.53 -3.82 0.82
C GLY A 156 9.46 -2.36 1.26
N ASP A 157 10.41 -1.88 2.06
CA ASP A 157 10.50 -0.48 2.53
C ASP A 157 11.20 0.36 1.45
N SER A 158 10.61 0.51 0.27
CA SER A 158 11.15 1.29 -0.85
C SER A 158 10.69 2.74 -0.77
N SER A 159 11.55 3.74 -1.07
CA SER A 159 11.23 5.15 -0.86
C SER A 159 12.03 6.11 -1.74
N LEU A 160 11.48 7.30 -1.98
CA LEU A 160 12.19 8.44 -2.54
C LEU A 160 13.15 9.13 -1.54
N ILE A 161 12.96 8.93 -0.23
CA ILE A 161 13.61 9.72 0.83
C ILE A 161 14.58 8.90 1.70
N LEU A 162 14.64 7.59 1.55
CA LEU A 162 15.41 6.71 2.46
C LEU A 162 16.87 7.11 2.65
N GLY A 163 17.51 7.78 1.67
CA GLY A 163 18.87 8.31 1.81
C GLY A 163 19.93 7.27 2.21
N ARG A 164 19.62 5.99 2.11
CA ARG A 164 20.54 4.90 2.46
C ARG A 164 21.43 4.62 1.26
N THR A 165 22.64 5.11 1.30
CA THR A 165 23.68 4.95 0.24
C THR A 165 24.01 3.50 -0.13
N SER A 166 23.51 2.51 0.60
CA SER A 166 23.78 1.08 0.38
C SER A 166 22.65 0.31 -0.33
N LEU A 167 21.49 0.96 -0.61
CA LEU A 167 20.40 0.32 -1.32
C LEU A 167 20.50 0.57 -2.83
N PRO A 168 20.10 -0.41 -3.67
CA PRO A 168 20.01 -0.17 -5.10
C PRO A 168 18.93 0.90 -5.37
N THR A 169 19.18 1.76 -6.35
CA THR A 169 18.21 2.74 -6.83
C THR A 169 17.78 2.43 -8.26
N ILE A 170 16.60 2.87 -8.62
CA ILE A 170 16.08 2.86 -9.99
C ILE A 170 15.52 4.24 -10.33
N PRO A 171 15.62 4.69 -11.59
CA PRO A 171 14.92 5.89 -12.02
C PRO A 171 13.42 5.63 -12.07
N VAL A 172 12.64 6.57 -11.53
CA VAL A 172 11.18 6.57 -11.59
C VAL A 172 10.67 7.93 -12.05
N GLN A 173 9.50 7.94 -12.70
CA GLN A 173 8.77 9.18 -12.93
C GLN A 173 8.06 9.59 -11.64
N ARG A 174 8.00 10.90 -11.40
CA ARG A 174 7.19 11.52 -10.36
C ARG A 174 5.98 12.18 -10.97
N THR A 175 4.86 12.12 -10.30
CA THR A 175 3.64 12.84 -10.63
C THR A 175 3.00 13.40 -9.36
N THR A 176 1.94 14.20 -9.49
CA THR A 176 1.16 14.68 -8.35
C THR A 176 -0.22 14.01 -8.32
N LEU A 177 -0.86 13.97 -7.15
CA LEU A 177 -2.23 13.47 -7.09
C LEU A 177 -3.20 14.36 -7.87
N ASP A 178 -2.92 15.66 -7.96
CA ASP A 178 -3.69 16.59 -8.77
C ASP A 178 -3.67 16.22 -10.28
N ILE A 179 -2.51 15.85 -10.80
CA ILE A 179 -2.36 15.38 -12.20
C ILE A 179 -3.08 14.04 -12.38
N VAL A 180 -2.86 13.08 -11.51
CA VAL A 180 -3.54 11.77 -11.56
C VAL A 180 -5.06 11.94 -11.52
N TYR A 181 -5.57 12.79 -10.65
CA TYR A 181 -7.00 13.07 -10.58
C TYR A 181 -7.52 13.68 -11.88
N ALA A 182 -6.91 14.74 -12.37
CA ALA A 182 -7.37 15.47 -13.53
C ALA A 182 -7.26 14.66 -14.84
N GLU A 183 -6.14 13.95 -15.04
CA GLU A 183 -5.81 13.32 -16.33
C GLU A 183 -6.25 11.84 -16.40
N VAL A 184 -6.38 11.18 -15.24
CA VAL A 184 -6.68 9.75 -15.20
C VAL A 184 -8.06 9.48 -14.59
N LEU A 185 -8.43 10.13 -13.49
CA LEU A 185 -9.63 9.77 -12.74
C LEU A 185 -10.86 10.53 -13.23
N VAL A 186 -10.77 11.82 -13.51
CA VAL A 186 -11.88 12.62 -14.05
C VAL A 186 -12.40 12.04 -15.38
N PRO A 187 -11.56 11.64 -16.35
CA PRO A 187 -12.03 10.97 -17.58
C PRO A 187 -12.77 9.64 -17.34
N LYS A 188 -12.56 9.02 -16.18
CA LYS A 188 -13.27 7.80 -15.73
C LYS A 188 -14.54 8.11 -14.93
N GLY A 189 -14.92 9.37 -14.82
CA GLY A 189 -16.12 9.81 -14.12
C GLY A 189 -15.93 10.07 -12.61
N ALA A 190 -14.69 10.20 -12.13
CA ALA A 190 -14.44 10.50 -10.73
C ALA A 190 -14.84 11.94 -10.40
N ASP A 191 -15.74 12.11 -9.46
CA ASP A 191 -16.13 13.40 -8.86
C ASP A 191 -15.80 13.48 -7.36
N ARG A 192 -15.51 12.32 -6.75
CA ARG A 192 -15.27 12.14 -5.32
C ARG A 192 -14.27 11.03 -5.07
N ILE A 193 -13.49 11.17 -4.01
CA ILE A 193 -12.56 10.16 -3.50
C ILE A 193 -13.01 9.84 -2.07
N ARG A 194 -13.48 8.62 -1.85
CA ARG A 194 -13.97 8.21 -0.53
C ARG A 194 -12.85 8.11 0.49
N LEU A 195 -11.70 7.59 0.08
CA LEU A 195 -10.54 7.40 0.95
C LEU A 195 -9.24 7.66 0.18
N LEU A 196 -8.35 8.44 0.77
CA LEU A 196 -6.93 8.46 0.46
C LEU A 196 -6.18 7.73 1.58
N LYS A 197 -5.62 6.54 1.31
CA LYS A 197 -4.62 5.94 2.20
C LYS A 197 -3.25 6.44 1.78
N LEU A 198 -2.45 6.89 2.75
CA LEU A 198 -1.16 7.50 2.54
C LEU A 198 -0.10 6.81 3.41
N GLU A 199 0.80 6.07 2.78
CA GLU A 199 1.97 5.44 3.37
C GLU A 199 3.08 5.41 2.30
N ALA A 200 4.05 6.31 2.41
CA ALA A 200 5.06 6.53 1.38
C ALA A 200 6.48 6.65 1.96
N GLU A 201 6.71 5.96 3.09
CA GLU A 201 8.01 5.84 3.73
C GLU A 201 8.70 7.20 3.95
N GLY A 202 7.92 8.18 4.43
CA GLY A 202 8.37 9.53 4.78
C GLY A 202 8.11 10.62 3.74
N ALA A 203 7.49 10.30 2.59
CA ALA A 203 7.16 11.27 1.54
C ALA A 203 5.76 11.91 1.67
N GLU A 204 5.04 11.62 2.76
CA GLU A 204 3.65 12.05 2.96
C GLU A 204 3.48 13.57 2.88
N PRO A 205 4.38 14.42 3.42
CA PRO A 205 4.25 15.87 3.30
C PRO A 205 4.28 16.37 1.85
N GLU A 206 5.23 15.85 1.06
CA GLU A 206 5.37 16.23 -0.35
C GLU A 206 4.15 15.78 -1.17
N ILE A 207 3.63 14.59 -0.91
CA ILE A 207 2.43 14.08 -1.58
C ILE A 207 1.23 14.96 -1.25
N LEU A 208 1.03 15.33 0.02
CA LEU A 208 -0.02 16.27 0.41
C LEU A 208 0.13 17.65 -0.26
N GLN A 209 1.36 18.13 -0.42
CA GLN A 209 1.62 19.35 -1.19
C GLN A 209 1.29 19.22 -2.68
N GLY A 210 1.34 18.02 -3.24
CA GLY A 210 0.92 17.69 -4.61
C GLY A 210 -0.57 17.37 -4.77
N THR A 211 -1.38 17.61 -3.73
CA THR A 211 -2.81 17.26 -3.67
C THR A 211 -3.69 18.52 -3.47
N LYS A 212 -3.22 19.68 -3.88
CA LYS A 212 -3.85 20.99 -3.54
C LYS A 212 -5.25 21.17 -4.10
N SER A 213 -5.46 20.82 -5.37
CA SER A 213 -6.74 20.97 -6.06
C SER A 213 -7.65 19.75 -5.89
N THR A 214 -7.10 18.61 -5.47
CA THR A 214 -7.86 17.37 -5.28
C THR A 214 -8.31 17.19 -3.83
N LEU A 215 -7.69 17.91 -2.89
CA LEU A 215 -7.91 17.71 -1.46
C LEU A 215 -9.39 17.90 -1.05
N ASP A 216 -10.08 18.85 -1.65
CA ASP A 216 -11.52 19.11 -1.44
C ASP A 216 -12.43 18.01 -2.01
N LYS A 217 -11.92 17.09 -2.81
CA LYS A 217 -12.64 15.92 -3.34
C LYS A 217 -12.55 14.70 -2.45
N ILE A 218 -11.68 14.72 -1.43
CA ILE A 218 -11.39 13.59 -0.55
C ILE A 218 -12.26 13.69 0.71
N ASP A 219 -12.94 12.59 1.07
CA ASP A 219 -13.76 12.53 2.29
C ASP A 219 -12.92 12.15 3.51
N TYR A 220 -12.06 11.12 3.38
CA TYR A 220 -11.22 10.61 4.46
C TYR A 220 -9.78 10.45 4.02
N ILE A 221 -8.85 10.71 4.95
CA ILE A 221 -7.42 10.44 4.78
C ILE A 221 -6.96 9.55 5.93
N ALA A 222 -6.43 8.37 5.60
CA ALA A 222 -5.78 7.47 6.56
C ALA A 222 -4.29 7.45 6.29
N ALA A 223 -3.49 8.07 7.15
CA ALA A 223 -2.06 8.27 6.93
C ALA A 223 -1.21 7.55 7.98
N ASP A 224 -0.21 6.76 7.54
CA ASP A 224 0.89 6.28 8.37
C ASP A 224 1.99 7.36 8.36
N LEU A 225 2.21 7.98 9.50
CA LEU A 225 3.13 9.11 9.66
C LEU A 225 4.31 8.73 10.57
N GLY A 226 4.67 7.46 10.56
CA GLY A 226 5.70 6.87 11.41
C GLY A 226 7.12 7.38 11.17
N PRO A 227 8.09 6.87 11.94
CA PRO A 227 9.49 7.30 11.87
C PRO A 227 10.22 6.64 10.70
N GLU A 228 9.89 7.03 9.47
CA GLU A 228 10.40 6.42 8.24
C GLU A 228 11.21 7.39 7.38
N ARG A 229 11.12 8.70 7.66
CA ARG A 229 11.70 9.76 6.84
C ARG A 229 13.21 9.89 7.04
N GLY A 230 13.94 9.62 5.97
CA GLY A 230 15.38 9.85 5.86
C GLY A 230 16.24 8.96 6.75
N PRO A 231 17.56 9.19 6.77
CA PRO A 231 18.51 8.38 7.53
C PRO A 231 18.28 8.46 9.05
N ASP A 232 17.78 9.60 9.54
CA ASP A 232 17.52 9.85 10.97
C ASP A 232 16.16 9.29 11.42
N ARG A 233 15.39 8.68 10.49
CA ARG A 233 14.09 8.11 10.76
C ARG A 233 13.13 9.08 11.47
N GLN A 234 13.01 10.28 10.94
CA GLN A 234 12.06 11.27 11.44
C GLN A 234 10.63 10.85 11.12
N ASN A 235 9.68 11.27 11.93
CA ASN A 235 8.27 11.14 11.62
C ASN A 235 7.75 12.36 10.86
N THR A 236 6.63 12.20 10.16
CA THR A 236 5.98 13.26 9.39
C THR A 236 4.72 13.81 10.07
N VAL A 237 4.48 13.42 11.33
CA VAL A 237 3.24 13.71 12.08
C VAL A 237 2.91 15.20 12.14
N ALA A 238 3.84 16.01 12.67
CA ALA A 238 3.55 17.42 12.91
C ALA A 238 3.26 18.17 11.61
N GLU A 239 4.01 17.89 10.55
CA GLU A 239 3.86 18.53 9.25
C GLU A 239 2.53 18.15 8.60
N CYS A 240 2.22 16.86 8.50
CA CYS A 240 1.00 16.38 7.87
C CYS A 240 -0.26 16.75 8.65
N VAL A 241 -0.25 16.59 9.98
CA VAL A 241 -1.41 16.94 10.83
C VAL A 241 -1.73 18.43 10.71
N ASN A 242 -0.73 19.32 10.88
CA ASN A 242 -0.96 20.76 10.77
C ASN A 242 -1.40 21.17 9.37
N TYR A 243 -0.85 20.53 8.32
CA TYR A 243 -1.27 20.76 6.93
C TYR A 243 -2.75 20.45 6.72
N LEU A 244 -3.23 19.29 7.19
CA LEU A 244 -4.60 18.85 7.02
C LEU A 244 -5.60 19.64 7.89
N LEU A 245 -5.25 19.92 9.16
CA LEU A 245 -6.10 20.74 10.03
C LEU A 245 -6.27 22.18 9.51
N GLY A 246 -5.29 22.71 8.78
CA GLY A 246 -5.37 24.00 8.10
C GLY A 246 -6.18 23.98 6.80
N ARG A 247 -6.78 22.84 6.41
CA ARG A 247 -7.48 22.62 5.11
C ARG A 247 -8.78 21.82 5.23
N ASN A 248 -9.62 22.20 6.19
CA ASN A 248 -10.94 21.63 6.39
C ASN A 248 -10.97 20.12 6.70
N PHE A 249 -9.89 19.58 7.27
CA PHE A 249 -9.89 18.24 7.84
C PHE A 249 -9.86 18.30 9.36
N GLU A 250 -10.54 17.38 10.00
CA GLU A 250 -10.44 17.14 11.43
C GLU A 250 -9.82 15.77 11.72
N LEU A 251 -9.08 15.66 12.81
CA LEU A 251 -8.52 14.39 13.26
C LEU A 251 -9.58 13.57 13.98
N LEU A 252 -10.00 12.46 13.37
CA LEU A 252 -11.07 11.60 13.91
C LEU A 252 -10.54 10.52 14.87
N LYS A 253 -9.46 9.84 14.48
CA LYS A 253 -8.90 8.71 15.25
C LYS A 253 -7.38 8.63 15.11
N VAL A 254 -6.75 8.05 16.12
CA VAL A 254 -5.30 7.79 16.14
C VAL A 254 -5.04 6.35 16.57
N ASN A 255 -4.14 5.67 15.87
CA ASN A 255 -3.51 4.42 16.30
C ASN A 255 -2.07 4.71 16.75
N PRO A 256 -1.81 4.98 18.04
CA PRO A 256 -0.49 5.43 18.49
C PRO A 256 0.58 4.36 18.39
N LYS A 257 0.19 3.07 18.37
CA LYS A 257 1.14 1.95 18.23
C LYS A 257 1.73 1.84 16.83
N ARG A 258 1.02 2.41 15.84
CA ARG A 258 1.37 2.33 14.42
C ARG A 258 1.58 3.70 13.79
N SER A 259 1.44 4.78 14.56
CA SER A 259 1.49 6.17 14.05
C SER A 259 0.53 6.41 12.86
N VAL A 260 -0.64 5.74 12.89
CA VAL A 260 -1.67 5.92 11.87
C VAL A 260 -2.73 6.90 12.38
N TYR A 261 -3.09 7.85 11.53
CA TYR A 261 -4.00 8.94 11.80
C TYR A 261 -5.13 8.90 10.77
N LEU A 262 -6.38 8.98 11.23
CA LEU A 262 -7.56 9.07 10.38
C LEU A 262 -8.15 10.47 10.47
N PHE A 263 -8.28 11.13 9.33
CA PHE A 263 -8.89 12.45 9.19
C PHE A 263 -10.19 12.36 8.39
N GLY A 264 -11.13 13.24 8.69
CA GLY A 264 -12.38 13.45 7.95
C GLY A 264 -12.45 14.87 7.41
N ASN A 265 -12.99 15.03 6.22
CA ASN A 265 -13.23 16.35 5.63
C ASN A 265 -14.48 16.96 6.24
N THR A 266 -14.38 18.13 6.87
CA THR A 266 -15.47 18.80 7.58
C THR A 266 -16.53 19.40 6.65
N GLU A 267 -16.20 19.62 5.38
CA GLU A 267 -17.13 20.11 4.36
C GLU A 267 -17.89 18.97 3.65
N ARG A 268 -17.53 17.71 3.93
CA ARG A 268 -18.13 16.52 3.34
C ARG A 268 -18.62 15.58 4.45
N PRO A 269 -19.85 15.77 4.94
CA PRO A 269 -20.39 14.90 5.97
C PRO A 269 -20.48 13.46 5.46
N SER A 270 -20.15 12.51 6.35
CA SER A 270 -20.08 11.05 6.17
C SER A 270 -21.41 10.43 5.72
#